data_bc305ca7973d261da48732dc9bea7452
#
_entry.id   bc305ca7973d261da48732dc9bea7452
#
_cell.length_a   1.000
_cell.length_b   1.000
_cell.length_c   1.000
_cell.angle_alpha   90.00
_cell.angle_beta   90.00
_cell.angle_gamma   90.00
#
_symmetry.space_group_name_H-M   'P 1'
#
loop_
_entity.id
_entity.type
_entity.pdbx_description
1 polymer ?
#
loop_
_entity_poly.entity_id
_entity_poly.type
_entity_poly.pdbx_seq_one_letter_code
_entity_poly.pdbx_strand_id
1 'polypeptide(L)'
;MDPNRQKLVFGASTSLTEGKAAELLDIGDDFAALTAALCDHPQPIDIDRSKAPWLETLKRCNPDYFHKGGNRVCIPLVAAGQVQGLITLADRVSGIRFLLEDYDLLKCIGDQVAASLLNLQLSRKLLEANELETFQAMSAFFIHDLKNTASTLSLMLQNLPVHFNNPAFREDALRGIGKAAAHINELIGRLTLLRHGLR
;
A
#
# COMPACT_ATOMS: atom_id res chain seq x y z
N MET A 1 7.49 -5.41 5.30
CA MET A 1 7.53 -6.26 4.11
C MET A 1 6.68 -5.64 3.03
N ASP A 2 7.12 -5.60 1.77
CA ASP A 2 6.27 -5.13 0.65
C ASP A 2 5.64 -6.36 -0.02
N PRO A 3 4.35 -6.64 0.20
CA PRO A 3 3.68 -7.82 -0.34
C PRO A 3 3.58 -7.80 -1.88
N ASN A 4 3.62 -6.61 -2.49
CA ASN A 4 3.51 -6.46 -3.94
C ASN A 4 4.84 -6.71 -4.66
N ARG A 5 5.97 -6.59 -3.96
CA ARG A 5 7.32 -6.74 -4.54
C ARG A 5 8.06 -7.99 -4.10
N GLN A 6 7.46 -8.81 -3.22
CA GLN A 6 8.10 -10.00 -2.64
C GLN A 6 9.52 -9.70 -2.10
N LYS A 7 9.68 -8.57 -1.42
CA LYS A 7 10.96 -8.10 -0.90
C LYS A 7 10.86 -7.72 0.56
N LEU A 8 11.93 -7.95 1.31
CA LEU A 8 12.11 -7.31 2.61
C LEU A 8 12.43 -5.82 2.38
N VAL A 9 11.75 -4.98 3.13
CA VAL A 9 12.00 -3.54 3.14
C VAL A 9 12.53 -3.18 4.52
N PHE A 10 13.58 -2.38 4.54
CA PHE A 10 14.11 -1.85 5.79
C PHE A 10 13.06 -1.01 6.51
N GLY A 11 12.79 -1.33 7.76
CA GLY A 11 11.86 -0.58 8.59
C GLY A 11 12.58 0.42 9.47
N ALA A 12 13.42 -0.09 10.38
CA ALA A 12 14.22 0.72 11.29
C ALA A 12 15.39 -0.08 11.89
N SER A 13 16.42 0.60 12.32
CA SER A 13 17.54 0.00 13.07
C SER A 13 18.12 1.02 14.04
N THR A 14 18.68 0.52 15.14
CA THR A 14 19.43 1.34 16.10
C THR A 14 20.87 1.59 15.64
N SER A 15 21.37 0.87 14.63
CA SER A 15 22.78 0.87 14.25
C SER A 15 23.04 0.95 12.74
N LEU A 16 22.05 0.73 11.91
CA LEU A 16 22.16 0.80 10.44
C LEU A 16 21.56 2.08 9.88
N THR A 17 22.22 2.66 8.89
CA THR A 17 21.65 3.71 8.05
C THR A 17 20.84 3.09 6.91
N GLU A 18 19.78 3.78 6.46
CA GLU A 18 18.82 3.30 5.45
C GLU A 18 19.51 2.85 4.13
N GLY A 19 20.55 3.56 3.68
CA GLY A 19 21.29 3.23 2.46
C GLY A 19 22.06 1.91 2.53
N LYS A 20 22.66 1.58 3.67
CA LYS A 20 23.35 0.29 3.87
C LYS A 20 22.37 -0.88 4.01
N ALA A 21 21.19 -0.62 4.56
CA ALA A 21 20.18 -1.66 4.74
C ALA A 21 19.53 -2.10 3.41
N ALA A 22 19.38 -1.20 2.46
CA ALA A 22 18.76 -1.50 1.16
C ALA A 22 19.58 -2.52 0.35
N GLU A 23 20.91 -2.45 0.41
CA GLU A 23 21.82 -3.39 -0.28
C GLU A 23 21.79 -4.80 0.35
N LEU A 24 21.51 -4.89 1.66
CA LEU A 24 21.55 -6.13 2.41
C LEU A 24 20.26 -6.96 2.31
N LEU A 25 19.16 -6.36 1.87
CA LEU A 25 17.83 -6.97 1.89
C LEU A 25 17.40 -7.59 0.55
N ASP A 26 18.28 -7.66 -0.43
CA ASP A 26 17.99 -8.36 -1.69
C ASP A 26 18.18 -9.88 -1.51
N ILE A 27 17.09 -10.54 -1.12
CA ILE A 27 17.06 -11.99 -0.83
C ILE A 27 16.81 -12.80 -2.12
N GLY A 28 16.37 -12.17 -3.19
CA GLY A 28 16.11 -12.82 -4.47
C GLY A 28 15.13 -14.01 -4.34
N ASP A 29 15.48 -15.14 -4.96
CA ASP A 29 14.64 -16.34 -5.04
C ASP A 29 14.39 -17.03 -3.68
N ASP A 30 15.21 -16.76 -2.66
CA ASP A 30 15.07 -17.34 -1.32
C ASP A 30 13.94 -16.70 -0.50
N PHE A 31 13.31 -15.64 -1.00
CA PHE A 31 12.25 -14.91 -0.29
C PHE A 31 11.04 -15.79 0.05
N ALA A 32 10.58 -16.60 -0.91
CA ALA A 32 9.43 -17.47 -0.72
C ALA A 32 9.74 -18.57 0.34
N ALA A 33 10.93 -19.16 0.27
CA ALA A 33 11.36 -20.18 1.22
C ALA A 33 11.50 -19.59 2.64
N LEU A 34 12.07 -18.40 2.77
CA LEU A 34 12.20 -17.71 4.05
C LEU A 34 10.84 -17.38 4.66
N THR A 35 9.91 -16.84 3.87
CA THR A 35 8.58 -16.48 4.36
C THR A 35 7.76 -17.70 4.77
N ALA A 36 7.82 -18.80 4.02
CA ALA A 36 7.20 -20.06 4.40
C ALA A 36 7.76 -20.58 5.73
N ALA A 37 9.09 -20.62 5.87
CA ALA A 37 9.74 -21.05 7.10
C ALA A 37 9.38 -20.18 8.32
N LEU A 38 9.26 -18.86 8.15
CA LEU A 38 8.86 -17.96 9.22
C LEU A 38 7.38 -18.15 9.63
N CYS A 39 6.50 -18.51 8.68
CA CYS A 39 5.12 -18.87 9.00
C CYS A 39 5.04 -20.20 9.76
N ASP A 40 5.83 -21.20 9.38
CA ASP A 40 5.85 -22.52 10.01
C ASP A 40 6.50 -22.46 11.41
N HIS A 41 7.43 -21.53 11.61
CA HIS A 41 8.16 -21.35 12.88
C HIS A 41 7.99 -19.93 13.42
N PRO A 42 6.78 -19.55 13.90
CA PRO A 42 6.50 -18.19 14.36
C PRO A 42 7.08 -17.86 15.75
N GLN A 43 7.98 -18.66 16.26
CA GLN A 43 8.65 -18.44 17.55
C GLN A 43 9.97 -17.68 17.37
N PRO A 44 10.37 -16.86 18.36
CA PRO A 44 11.70 -16.27 18.37
C PRO A 44 12.77 -17.35 18.34
N ILE A 45 13.77 -17.19 17.49
CA ILE A 45 14.81 -18.19 17.28
C ILE A 45 16.21 -17.58 17.43
N ASP A 46 17.08 -18.29 18.15
CA ASP A 46 18.50 -17.97 18.21
C ASP A 46 19.17 -18.36 16.88
N ILE A 47 19.57 -17.34 16.12
CA ILE A 47 20.10 -17.50 14.76
C ILE A 47 21.46 -18.24 14.80
N ASP A 48 22.26 -18.04 15.82
CA ASP A 48 23.60 -18.59 15.90
C ASP A 48 23.63 -20.05 16.35
N ARG A 49 22.65 -20.44 17.16
CA ARG A 49 22.53 -21.81 17.67
C ARG A 49 21.69 -22.73 16.81
N SER A 50 20.74 -22.16 16.10
CA SER A 50 19.87 -22.95 15.24
C SER A 50 20.57 -23.33 13.93
N LYS A 51 20.34 -24.58 13.49
CA LYS A 51 20.88 -25.15 12.25
C LYS A 51 19.82 -25.16 11.13
N ALA A 52 18.74 -24.40 11.26
CA ALA A 52 17.70 -24.37 10.24
C ALA A 52 18.25 -23.76 8.93
N PRO A 53 18.05 -24.42 7.77
CA PRO A 53 18.66 -23.98 6.49
C PRO A 53 18.28 -22.57 6.09
N TRP A 54 17.05 -22.14 6.38
CA TRP A 54 16.55 -20.81 6.05
C TRP A 54 17.22 -19.67 6.83
N LEU A 55 17.86 -19.96 7.95
CA LEU A 55 18.65 -18.98 8.73
C LEU A 55 19.93 -18.58 8.00
N GLU A 56 20.48 -19.43 7.16
CA GLU A 56 21.66 -19.10 6.36
C GLU A 56 21.35 -17.95 5.38
N THR A 57 20.12 -17.88 4.89
CA THR A 57 19.67 -16.74 4.08
C THR A 57 19.71 -15.44 4.88
N LEU A 58 19.22 -15.44 6.12
CA LEU A 58 19.30 -14.26 6.99
C LEU A 58 20.74 -13.88 7.32
N LYS A 59 21.61 -14.86 7.61
CA LYS A 59 23.04 -14.61 7.86
C LYS A 59 23.73 -14.00 6.65
N ARG A 60 23.41 -14.48 5.45
CA ARG A 60 23.97 -13.98 4.18
C ARG A 60 23.54 -12.56 3.90
N CYS A 61 22.29 -12.21 4.19
CA CYS A 61 21.79 -10.85 4.03
C CYS A 61 22.42 -9.84 4.99
N ASN A 62 23.10 -10.27 6.03
CA ASN A 62 23.68 -9.39 7.04
C ASN A 62 24.97 -9.95 7.66
N PRO A 63 26.03 -10.19 6.86
CA PRO A 63 27.24 -10.87 7.32
C PRO A 63 27.96 -10.10 8.43
N ASP A 64 28.03 -8.78 8.38
CA ASP A 64 28.75 -7.96 9.36
C ASP A 64 28.11 -7.94 10.75
N TYR A 65 26.79 -8.05 10.80
CA TYR A 65 26.04 -8.10 12.05
C TYR A 65 26.18 -9.44 12.77
N PHE A 66 26.49 -10.48 12.02
CA PHE A 66 26.58 -11.84 12.50
C PHE A 66 28.02 -12.28 12.81
N HIS A 67 29.02 -11.43 12.60
CA HIS A 67 30.43 -11.75 12.84
C HIS A 67 30.87 -11.75 14.31
N LYS A 68 30.17 -11.07 15.20
CA LYS A 68 30.65 -10.89 16.59
C LYS A 68 30.17 -11.94 17.60
N GLY A 69 29.57 -13.03 17.13
CA GLY A 69 29.40 -14.25 17.92
C GLY A 69 28.59 -14.14 19.21
N GLY A 70 27.59 -13.28 19.23
CA GLY A 70 26.69 -13.17 20.36
C GLY A 70 25.35 -13.85 20.16
N ASN A 71 24.44 -13.77 21.14
CA ASN A 71 23.12 -14.34 21.07
C ASN A 71 22.21 -13.43 20.25
N ARG A 72 22.10 -13.69 18.95
CA ARG A 72 21.21 -12.97 18.07
C ARG A 72 19.89 -13.70 17.92
N VAL A 73 18.81 -13.00 18.12
CA VAL A 73 17.46 -13.57 18.08
C VAL A 73 16.68 -12.95 16.93
N CYS A 74 16.14 -13.79 16.06
CA CYS A 74 15.16 -13.42 15.06
C CYS A 74 13.76 -13.61 15.63
N ILE A 75 12.93 -12.60 15.54
CA ILE A 75 11.53 -12.61 15.96
C ILE A 75 10.67 -12.49 14.70
N PRO A 76 10.02 -13.57 14.25
CA PRO A 76 9.07 -13.51 13.16
C PRO A 76 7.85 -12.67 13.54
N LEU A 77 7.45 -11.77 12.67
CA LEU A 77 6.22 -11.00 12.82
C LEU A 77 5.15 -11.63 11.93
N VAL A 78 4.41 -12.58 12.47
CA VAL A 78 3.39 -13.34 11.73
C VAL A 78 2.01 -12.98 12.28
N ALA A 79 1.10 -12.55 11.40
CA ALA A 79 -0.29 -12.30 11.74
C ALA A 79 -1.21 -12.85 10.64
N ALA A 80 -2.31 -13.50 11.03
CA ALA A 80 -3.27 -14.16 10.13
C ALA A 80 -2.60 -15.09 9.09
N GLY A 81 -1.59 -15.85 9.51
CA GLY A 81 -0.85 -16.77 8.64
C GLY A 81 0.04 -16.10 7.58
N GLN A 82 0.30 -14.80 7.71
CA GLN A 82 1.15 -14.02 6.81
C GLN A 82 2.29 -13.36 7.55
N VAL A 83 3.48 -13.39 6.96
CA VAL A 83 4.65 -12.69 7.49
C VAL A 83 4.50 -11.19 7.21
N GLN A 84 4.40 -10.40 8.26
CA GLN A 84 4.38 -8.94 8.20
C GLN A 84 5.80 -8.36 8.19
N GLY A 85 6.76 -9.09 8.75
CA GLY A 85 8.14 -8.69 8.83
C GLY A 85 8.94 -9.62 9.76
N LEU A 86 10.12 -9.18 10.12
CA LEU A 86 10.95 -9.79 11.13
C LEU A 86 11.71 -8.72 11.91
N ILE A 87 12.04 -9.03 13.16
CA ILE A 87 12.93 -8.21 13.98
C ILE A 87 14.16 -9.06 14.30
N THR A 88 15.34 -8.50 14.11
CA THR A 88 16.58 -9.13 14.54
C THR A 88 17.16 -8.32 15.71
N LEU A 89 17.30 -8.97 16.84
CA LEU A 89 17.98 -8.41 18.01
C LEU A 89 19.42 -8.90 18.01
N ALA A 90 20.34 -7.97 18.25
CA ALA A 90 21.73 -8.28 18.53
C ALA A 90 21.93 -8.57 20.02
N ASP A 91 23.16 -8.84 20.39
CA ASP A 91 23.55 -9.09 21.79
C ASP A 91 23.03 -8.07 22.79
N ARG A 92 22.67 -8.55 23.97
CA ARG A 92 22.54 -7.67 25.12
C ARG A 92 23.87 -6.99 25.42
N VAL A 93 23.80 -5.69 25.71
CA VAL A 93 25.00 -4.89 26.12
C VAL A 93 25.75 -5.53 27.31
N SER A 94 25.01 -6.24 28.16
CA SER A 94 25.56 -6.98 29.32
C SER A 94 26.22 -8.31 28.97
N GLY A 95 26.13 -8.81 27.73
CA GLY A 95 26.60 -10.14 27.34
C GLY A 95 25.81 -11.31 27.94
N ILE A 96 24.75 -11.03 28.71
CA ILE A 96 23.92 -12.06 29.33
C ILE A 96 22.99 -12.66 28.24
N ARG A 97 22.93 -13.98 28.19
CA ARG A 97 22.08 -14.72 27.24
C ARG A 97 20.62 -14.49 27.52
N PHE A 98 19.81 -14.56 26.45
CA PHE A 98 18.34 -14.60 26.55
C PHE A 98 17.91 -15.89 27.26
N LEU A 99 17.03 -15.76 28.25
CA LEU A 99 16.41 -16.86 28.99
C LEU A 99 15.07 -17.24 28.31
N LEU A 100 14.47 -18.35 28.72
CA LEU A 100 13.17 -18.79 28.22
C LEU A 100 12.08 -17.72 28.38
N GLU A 101 12.04 -17.08 29.52
CA GLU A 101 11.11 -15.98 29.82
C GLU A 101 11.29 -14.79 28.86
N ASP A 102 12.52 -14.53 28.44
CA ASP A 102 12.80 -13.49 27.44
C ASP A 102 12.21 -13.87 26.08
N TYR A 103 12.32 -15.15 25.67
CA TYR A 103 11.74 -15.62 24.41
C TYR A 103 10.22 -15.52 24.42
N ASP A 104 9.56 -15.84 25.54
CA ASP A 104 8.12 -15.70 25.69
C ASP A 104 7.69 -14.22 25.58
N LEU A 105 8.43 -13.33 26.24
CA LEU A 105 8.20 -11.90 26.15
C LEU A 105 8.40 -11.38 24.72
N LEU A 106 9.49 -11.79 24.05
CA LEU A 106 9.78 -11.42 22.68
C LEU A 106 8.70 -11.93 21.70
N LYS A 107 8.16 -13.13 21.96
CA LYS A 107 7.03 -13.66 21.21
C LYS A 107 5.78 -12.78 21.37
N CYS A 108 5.42 -12.45 22.60
CA CYS A 108 4.27 -11.58 22.87
C CYS A 108 4.42 -10.21 22.18
N ILE A 109 5.60 -9.60 22.27
CA ILE A 109 5.90 -8.32 21.60
C ILE A 109 5.80 -8.49 20.08
N GLY A 110 6.38 -9.55 19.53
CA GLY A 110 6.34 -9.85 18.10
C GLY A 110 4.91 -9.99 17.57
N ASP A 111 4.07 -10.74 18.30
CA ASP A 111 2.67 -10.93 17.93
C ASP A 111 1.89 -9.62 17.96
N GLN A 112 2.11 -8.80 18.98
CA GLN A 112 1.45 -7.50 19.09
C GLN A 112 1.88 -6.53 17.97
N VAL A 113 3.17 -6.51 17.64
CA VAL A 113 3.69 -5.71 16.52
C VAL A 113 3.15 -6.22 15.19
N ALA A 114 3.13 -7.54 14.97
CA ALA A 114 2.59 -8.14 13.76
C ALA A 114 1.10 -7.80 13.56
N ALA A 115 0.30 -7.92 14.62
CA ALA A 115 -1.11 -7.56 14.59
C ALA A 115 -1.32 -6.06 14.29
N SER A 116 -0.50 -5.20 14.89
CA SER A 116 -0.57 -3.75 14.65
C SER A 116 -0.20 -3.39 13.21
N LEU A 117 0.83 -4.01 12.65
CA LEU A 117 1.23 -3.82 11.24
C LEU A 117 0.13 -4.29 10.28
N LEU A 118 -0.47 -5.45 10.54
CA LEU A 118 -1.58 -5.95 9.75
C LEU A 118 -2.77 -4.99 9.79
N ASN A 119 -3.14 -4.50 10.97
CA ASN A 119 -4.22 -3.53 11.13
C ASN A 119 -3.97 -2.23 10.35
N LEU A 120 -2.74 -1.71 10.38
CA LEU A 120 -2.36 -0.54 9.60
C LEU A 120 -2.48 -0.78 8.10
N GLN A 121 -2.03 -1.95 7.62
CA GLN A 121 -2.15 -2.33 6.20
C GLN A 121 -3.61 -2.46 5.77
N LEU A 122 -4.45 -3.11 6.59
CA LEU A 122 -5.88 -3.27 6.31
C LEU A 122 -6.61 -1.91 6.30
N SER A 123 -6.32 -1.04 7.27
CA SER A 123 -6.87 0.31 7.31
C SER A 123 -6.51 1.11 6.07
N ARG A 124 -5.26 1.03 5.63
CA ARG A 124 -4.82 1.70 4.39
C ARG A 124 -5.54 1.16 3.16
N LYS A 125 -5.67 -0.16 3.02
CA LYS A 125 -6.41 -0.78 1.91
C LYS A 125 -7.89 -0.38 1.90
N LEU A 126 -8.51 -0.26 3.09
CA LEU A 126 -9.89 0.21 3.21
C LEU A 126 -10.04 1.66 2.76
N LEU A 127 -9.11 2.54 3.13
CA LEU A 127 -9.11 3.92 2.68
C LEU A 127 -8.97 4.01 1.15
N GLU A 128 -8.01 3.29 0.57
CA GLU A 128 -7.81 3.23 -0.88
C GLU A 128 -9.06 2.69 -1.62
N ALA A 129 -9.72 1.67 -1.06
CA ALA A 129 -10.96 1.13 -1.63
C ALA A 129 -12.12 2.13 -1.56
N ASN A 130 -12.30 2.82 -0.43
CA ASN A 130 -13.35 3.83 -0.26
C ASN A 130 -13.12 5.04 -1.18
N GLU A 131 -11.87 5.47 -1.38
CA GLU A 131 -11.53 6.53 -2.32
C GLU A 131 -11.89 6.13 -3.75
N LEU A 132 -11.58 4.89 -4.14
CA LEU A 132 -11.92 4.37 -5.46
C LEU A 132 -13.44 4.28 -5.66
N GLU A 133 -14.19 3.80 -4.68
CA GLU A 133 -15.66 3.71 -4.73
C GLU A 133 -16.28 5.10 -4.88
N THR A 134 -15.82 6.05 -4.08
CA THR A 134 -16.25 7.45 -4.18
C THR A 134 -15.98 8.02 -5.56
N PHE A 135 -14.79 7.80 -6.11
CA PHE A 135 -14.45 8.24 -7.46
C PHE A 135 -15.34 7.60 -8.53
N GLN A 136 -15.64 6.29 -8.41
CA GLN A 136 -16.52 5.59 -9.35
C GLN A 136 -17.96 6.15 -9.31
N ALA A 137 -18.51 6.36 -8.12
CA ALA A 137 -19.85 6.93 -7.96
C ALA A 137 -19.94 8.34 -8.56
N MET A 138 -18.94 9.19 -8.31
CA MET A 138 -18.88 10.53 -8.89
C MET A 138 -18.69 10.49 -10.41
N SER A 139 -17.87 9.59 -10.92
CA SER A 139 -17.65 9.44 -12.37
C SER A 139 -18.94 9.04 -13.09
N ALA A 140 -19.74 8.15 -12.51
CA ALA A 140 -21.04 7.76 -13.07
C ALA A 140 -22.00 8.95 -13.16
N PHE A 141 -22.02 9.82 -12.14
CA PHE A 141 -22.80 11.05 -12.16
C PHE A 141 -22.35 12.00 -13.28
N PHE A 142 -21.04 12.23 -13.43
CA PHE A 142 -20.51 13.09 -14.49
C PHE A 142 -20.83 12.55 -15.89
N ILE A 143 -20.71 11.23 -16.09
CA ILE A 143 -21.02 10.59 -17.37
C ILE A 143 -22.52 10.79 -17.71
N HIS A 144 -23.40 10.62 -16.73
CA HIS A 144 -24.83 10.85 -16.90
C HIS A 144 -25.13 12.30 -17.32
N ASP A 145 -24.55 13.28 -16.65
CA ASP A 145 -24.77 14.71 -16.94
C ASP A 145 -24.18 15.13 -18.28
N LEU A 146 -23.00 14.62 -18.63
CA LEU A 146 -22.42 14.84 -19.97
C LEU A 146 -23.30 14.24 -21.06
N LYS A 147 -23.84 13.03 -20.85
CA LYS A 147 -24.75 12.38 -21.80
C LYS A 147 -26.02 13.22 -22.02
N ASN A 148 -26.60 13.75 -20.93
CA ASN A 148 -27.79 14.60 -21.03
C ASN A 148 -27.52 15.91 -21.80
N THR A 149 -26.37 16.52 -21.49
CA THR A 149 -25.94 17.75 -22.18
C THR A 149 -25.67 17.48 -23.66
N ALA A 150 -24.98 16.39 -24.00
CA ALA A 150 -24.71 15.98 -25.36
C ALA A 150 -26.02 15.65 -26.14
N SER A 151 -26.99 14.99 -25.50
CA SER A 151 -28.29 14.69 -26.08
C SER A 151 -29.09 15.97 -26.40
N THR A 152 -29.06 16.95 -25.51
CA THR A 152 -29.69 18.25 -25.69
C THR A 152 -29.06 18.99 -26.89
N LEU A 153 -27.74 19.03 -26.98
CA LEU A 153 -27.03 19.62 -28.13
C LEU A 153 -27.34 18.89 -29.43
N SER A 154 -27.41 17.57 -29.42
CA SER A 154 -27.74 16.75 -30.60
C SER A 154 -29.13 17.03 -31.11
N LEU A 155 -30.15 17.15 -30.24
CA LEU A 155 -31.49 17.53 -30.58
C LEU A 155 -31.58 18.93 -31.23
N MET A 156 -30.82 19.89 -30.66
CA MET A 156 -30.76 21.24 -31.24
C MET A 156 -30.15 21.20 -32.64
N LEU A 157 -29.06 20.47 -32.85
CA LEU A 157 -28.39 20.32 -34.13
C LEU A 157 -29.31 19.64 -35.18
N GLN A 158 -30.08 18.63 -34.80
CA GLN A 158 -31.05 17.95 -35.69
C GLN A 158 -32.18 18.87 -36.15
N ASN A 159 -32.63 19.74 -35.27
CA ASN A 159 -33.73 20.68 -35.57
C ASN A 159 -33.27 21.96 -36.31
N LEU A 160 -31.98 22.27 -36.23
CA LEU A 160 -31.42 23.50 -36.80
C LEU A 160 -31.69 23.65 -38.31
N PRO A 161 -31.51 22.61 -39.18
CA PRO A 161 -31.76 22.75 -40.62
C PRO A 161 -33.20 23.03 -40.96
N VAL A 162 -34.14 22.48 -40.17
CA VAL A 162 -35.60 22.60 -40.40
C VAL A 162 -36.13 23.97 -39.98
N HIS A 163 -35.62 24.50 -38.87
CA HIS A 163 -36.18 25.70 -38.23
C HIS A 163 -35.23 26.91 -38.26
N PHE A 164 -34.16 26.87 -39.05
CA PHE A 164 -33.12 27.93 -39.07
C PHE A 164 -33.67 29.31 -39.44
N ASN A 165 -34.69 29.36 -40.29
CA ASN A 165 -35.32 30.63 -40.74
C ASN A 165 -36.29 31.22 -39.70
N ASN A 166 -36.61 30.51 -38.63
CA ASN A 166 -37.43 31.01 -37.54
C ASN A 166 -36.55 31.80 -36.51
N PRO A 167 -36.79 33.14 -36.35
CA PRO A 167 -35.97 33.95 -35.44
C PRO A 167 -36.06 33.49 -33.97
N ALA A 168 -37.24 33.10 -33.51
CA ALA A 168 -37.47 32.63 -32.15
C ALA A 168 -36.69 31.32 -31.87
N PHE A 169 -36.69 30.38 -32.84
CA PHE A 169 -35.94 29.15 -32.73
C PHE A 169 -34.42 29.40 -32.66
N ARG A 170 -33.90 30.32 -33.48
CA ARG A 170 -32.45 30.67 -33.43
C ARG A 170 -32.05 31.22 -32.08
N GLU A 171 -32.86 32.09 -31.49
CA GLU A 171 -32.59 32.66 -30.18
C GLU A 171 -32.59 31.58 -29.08
N ASP A 172 -33.58 30.68 -29.12
CA ASP A 172 -33.66 29.56 -28.18
C ASP A 172 -32.49 28.56 -28.34
N ALA A 173 -32.09 28.26 -29.57
CA ALA A 173 -30.96 27.39 -29.87
C ALA A 173 -29.64 28.00 -29.35
N LEU A 174 -29.39 29.28 -29.61
CA LEU A 174 -28.20 29.96 -29.07
C LEU A 174 -28.16 29.98 -27.54
N ARG A 175 -29.32 30.25 -26.91
CA ARG A 175 -29.44 30.20 -25.43
C ARG A 175 -29.19 28.80 -24.89
N GLY A 176 -29.70 27.76 -25.57
CA GLY A 176 -29.48 26.36 -25.19
C GLY A 176 -28.04 25.93 -25.34
N ILE A 177 -27.35 26.29 -26.42
CA ILE A 177 -25.92 26.05 -26.62
C ILE A 177 -25.10 26.74 -25.51
N GLY A 178 -25.43 28.00 -25.21
CA GLY A 178 -24.77 28.74 -24.12
C GLY A 178 -24.90 28.06 -22.76
N LYS A 179 -26.12 27.58 -22.44
CA LYS A 179 -26.35 26.82 -21.19
C LYS A 179 -25.56 25.51 -21.16
N ALA A 180 -25.52 24.75 -22.25
CA ALA A 180 -24.80 23.51 -22.36
C ALA A 180 -23.27 23.73 -22.18
N ALA A 181 -22.73 24.77 -22.83
CA ALA A 181 -21.33 25.13 -22.69
C ALA A 181 -20.98 25.54 -21.24
N ALA A 182 -21.80 26.33 -20.59
CA ALA A 182 -21.62 26.71 -19.18
C ALA A 182 -21.66 25.50 -18.27
N HIS A 183 -22.59 24.56 -18.49
CA HIS A 183 -22.70 23.34 -17.70
C HIS A 183 -21.49 22.43 -17.88
N ILE A 184 -20.99 22.25 -19.10
CA ILE A 184 -19.76 21.50 -19.35
C ILE A 184 -18.55 22.11 -18.61
N ASN A 185 -18.40 23.44 -18.65
CA ASN A 185 -17.32 24.14 -17.94
C ASN A 185 -17.43 23.95 -16.42
N GLU A 186 -18.64 23.95 -15.87
CA GLU A 186 -18.86 23.66 -14.45
C GLU A 186 -18.45 22.23 -14.10
N LEU A 187 -18.82 21.24 -14.90
CA LEU A 187 -18.42 19.84 -14.71
C LEU A 187 -16.89 19.68 -14.74
N ILE A 188 -16.22 20.33 -15.70
CA ILE A 188 -14.75 20.34 -15.78
C ILE A 188 -14.13 20.96 -14.54
N GLY A 189 -14.66 22.06 -14.05
CA GLY A 189 -14.22 22.71 -12.82
C GLY A 189 -14.31 21.79 -11.61
N ARG A 190 -15.44 21.11 -11.44
CA ARG A 190 -15.65 20.14 -10.36
C ARG A 190 -14.68 18.95 -10.45
N LEU A 191 -14.44 18.39 -11.64
CA LEU A 191 -13.46 17.31 -11.86
C LEU A 191 -12.04 17.75 -11.51
N THR A 192 -11.69 18.99 -11.82
CA THR A 192 -10.36 19.54 -11.52
C THR A 192 -10.12 19.68 -10.01
N LEU A 193 -11.12 20.11 -9.25
CA LEU A 193 -11.07 20.22 -7.81
C LEU A 193 -10.90 18.85 -7.13
N LEU A 194 -11.62 17.82 -7.63
CA LEU A 194 -11.49 16.45 -7.14
C LEU A 194 -10.07 15.91 -7.31
N ARG A 195 -9.43 16.17 -8.44
CA ARG A 195 -8.03 15.74 -8.68
C ARG A 195 -7.04 16.35 -7.71
N HIS A 196 -7.30 17.54 -7.18
CA HIS A 196 -6.42 18.21 -6.21
C HIS A 196 -6.68 17.80 -4.76
N GLY A 197 -7.89 17.31 -4.45
CA GLY A 197 -8.26 16.81 -3.13
C GLY A 197 -7.82 15.36 -2.85
N LEU A 198 -7.44 14.61 -3.89
CA LEU A 198 -6.95 13.22 -3.81
C LEU A 198 -5.40 13.13 -3.73
N ARG A 199 -4.72 14.25 -3.48
CA ARG A 199 -3.27 14.31 -3.19
C ARG A 199 -3.05 14.61 -1.73
#